data_57712f56e7b5b9b4ed1e12259c122ce8
#
_entry.id   57712f56e7b5b9b4ed1e12259c122ce8
#
_cell.length_a   1.000
_cell.length_b   1.000
_cell.length_c   1.000
_cell.angle_alpha   90.00
_cell.angle_beta   90.00
_cell.angle_gamma   90.00
#
_symmetry.space_group_name_H-M   'P 1'
#
loop_
_entity.id
_entity.type
_entity.pdbx_description
1 polymer ?
#
loop_
_entity_poly.entity_id
_entity_poly.type
_entity_poly.pdbx_seq_one_letter_code
_entity_poly.pdbx_strand_id
1 'polypeptide(L)'
;AGKGTVLLKNENKTLPVANSKRIAVVGRYADKINVGDHGSSRVYSPYTVTAFDGIKNRFGAENVVVYNGCDIAKATETVKDCDYIIACVGSDYKQEGEFLVNRGNIKQKPIGKGGDRVNLRVPEEDVALIKALSKKGKKLVVNVMGGSAYVIKEWSDSADAILFSFYSGLEGGNALADVLSGDVNPGGKLPFTIAFEDADYPSFLRIEDSTREIDYGYYHGYTLFDKKGIDVTFIYDPDNI
;
A
#
# COMPACT_ATOMS: atom_id res chain seq x y z
N ALA A 1 6.12 -7.96 -11.54
CA ALA A 1 5.32 -7.18 -10.59
C ALA A 1 3.87 -7.71 -10.51
N GLY A 2 3.07 -7.73 -11.60
CA GLY A 2 1.64 -8.11 -11.54
C GLY A 2 1.36 -9.45 -10.85
N LYS A 3 2.09 -10.51 -11.19
CA LYS A 3 1.95 -11.83 -10.54
C LYS A 3 2.35 -11.85 -9.06
N GLY A 4 3.16 -10.89 -8.60
CA GLY A 4 3.56 -10.77 -7.20
C GLY A 4 2.65 -9.82 -6.39
N THR A 5 1.70 -9.16 -7.04
CA THR A 5 0.68 -8.35 -6.35
C THR A 5 -0.24 -9.27 -5.57
N VAL A 6 -0.55 -8.90 -4.33
CA VAL A 6 -1.46 -9.65 -3.46
C VAL A 6 -2.85 -9.00 -3.51
N LEU A 7 -3.87 -9.78 -3.83
CA LEU A 7 -5.27 -9.36 -3.72
C LEU A 7 -5.77 -9.75 -2.32
N LEU A 8 -5.91 -8.76 -1.43
CA LEU A 8 -6.38 -8.97 -0.07
C LEU A 8 -7.91 -9.00 0.03
N LYS A 9 -8.58 -8.22 -0.80
CA LYS A 9 -10.03 -8.05 -0.75
C LYS A 9 -10.57 -7.74 -2.15
N ASN A 10 -11.70 -8.34 -2.52
CA ASN A 10 -12.41 -8.02 -3.76
C ASN A 10 -13.91 -8.28 -3.60
N GLU A 11 -14.62 -7.36 -2.96
CA GLU A 11 -16.05 -7.48 -2.73
C GLU A 11 -16.86 -7.01 -3.93
N ASN A 12 -18.05 -7.58 -4.06
CA ASN A 12 -19.04 -7.19 -5.06
C ASN A 12 -18.49 -7.18 -6.50
N LYS A 13 -17.54 -8.06 -6.83
CA LYS A 13 -16.88 -8.12 -8.14
C LYS A 13 -16.37 -6.74 -8.59
N THR A 14 -15.72 -6.02 -7.68
CA THR A 14 -15.16 -4.70 -7.94
C THR A 14 -14.05 -4.77 -8.97
N LEU A 15 -13.20 -5.79 -8.89
CA LEU A 15 -12.20 -6.10 -9.91
C LEU A 15 -12.65 -7.33 -10.71
N PRO A 16 -12.33 -7.39 -12.01
CA PRO A 16 -11.61 -6.40 -12.81
C PRO A 16 -12.46 -5.18 -13.18
N VAL A 17 -11.79 -4.05 -13.45
CA VAL A 17 -12.39 -2.81 -13.92
C VAL A 17 -12.73 -2.93 -15.40
N ALA A 18 -13.97 -2.65 -15.80
CA ALA A 18 -14.35 -2.66 -17.20
C ALA A 18 -13.75 -1.46 -17.97
N ASN A 19 -13.34 -1.69 -19.23
CA ASN A 19 -12.64 -0.69 -20.05
C ASN A 19 -13.43 0.62 -20.31
N SER A 20 -14.76 0.57 -20.25
CA SER A 20 -15.62 1.74 -20.48
C SER A 20 -15.81 2.64 -19.24
N LYS A 21 -15.11 2.37 -18.16
CA LYS A 21 -15.28 3.08 -16.89
C LYS A 21 -14.36 4.28 -16.77
N ARG A 22 -14.86 5.34 -16.10
CA ARG A 22 -14.03 6.48 -15.71
C ARG A 22 -13.38 6.22 -14.37
N ILE A 23 -12.08 6.47 -14.32
CA ILE A 23 -11.22 6.12 -13.19
C ILE A 23 -10.55 7.38 -12.65
N ALA A 24 -10.63 7.60 -11.34
CA ALA A 24 -9.79 8.56 -10.64
C ALA A 24 -8.64 7.84 -9.93
N VAL A 25 -7.42 8.24 -10.19
CA VAL A 25 -6.23 7.79 -9.45
C VAL A 25 -5.88 8.87 -8.44
N VAL A 26 -5.96 8.54 -7.15
CA VAL A 26 -5.80 9.54 -6.08
C VAL A 26 -4.83 9.05 -5.01
N GLY A 27 -4.32 9.97 -4.18
CA GLY A 27 -3.41 9.66 -3.09
C GLY A 27 -1.98 10.12 -3.36
N ARG A 28 -1.12 10.00 -2.35
CA ARG A 28 0.26 10.50 -2.39
C ARG A 28 1.14 9.82 -3.45
N TYR A 29 0.76 8.63 -3.87
CA TYR A 29 1.51 7.83 -4.84
C TYR A 29 0.72 7.61 -6.13
N ALA A 30 -0.33 8.41 -6.39
CA ALA A 30 -1.11 8.37 -7.61
C ALA A 30 -0.26 8.65 -8.86
N ASP A 31 0.52 9.73 -8.81
CA ASP A 31 1.43 10.15 -9.89
C ASP A 31 2.80 10.52 -9.28
N LYS A 32 3.40 9.56 -8.60
CA LYS A 32 4.70 9.73 -7.95
C LYS A 32 5.53 8.46 -8.10
N ILE A 33 6.79 8.64 -8.46
CA ILE A 33 7.77 7.55 -8.49
C ILE A 33 7.97 7.03 -7.06
N ASN A 34 7.70 5.75 -6.85
CA ASN A 34 7.91 5.06 -5.59
C ASN A 34 8.42 3.63 -5.85
N VAL A 35 9.74 3.52 -6.03
CA VAL A 35 10.41 2.27 -6.42
C VAL A 35 11.17 1.61 -5.27
N GLY A 36 11.02 2.11 -4.05
CA GLY A 36 11.63 1.55 -2.85
C GLY A 36 12.60 2.48 -2.15
N ASP A 37 13.50 1.92 -1.38
CA ASP A 37 14.50 2.62 -0.59
C ASP A 37 15.50 3.39 -1.46
N HIS A 38 16.08 4.43 -0.87
CA HIS A 38 17.13 5.25 -1.47
C HIS A 38 18.50 5.07 -0.78
N GLY A 39 18.62 4.06 0.09
CA GLY A 39 19.85 3.68 0.79
C GLY A 39 20.66 2.63 0.02
N SER A 40 21.05 1.57 0.74
CA SER A 40 21.91 0.50 0.19
C SER A 40 21.25 -0.32 -0.91
N SER A 41 19.91 -0.43 -0.89
CA SER A 41 19.12 -1.13 -1.92
C SER A 41 18.66 -0.24 -3.08
N ARG A 42 19.15 0.99 -3.17
CA ARG A 42 18.73 1.93 -4.20
C ARG A 42 19.03 1.44 -5.60
N VAL A 43 18.00 1.44 -6.46
CA VAL A 43 18.11 1.15 -7.88
C VAL A 43 17.89 2.43 -8.69
N TYR A 44 18.77 2.71 -9.64
CA TYR A 44 18.64 3.82 -10.58
C TYR A 44 17.92 3.31 -11.82
N SER A 45 16.60 3.46 -11.85
CA SER A 45 15.81 3.05 -13.00
C SER A 45 16.01 4.00 -14.17
N PRO A 46 16.16 3.51 -15.42
CA PRO A 46 16.28 4.36 -16.61
C PRO A 46 14.99 5.14 -16.90
N TYR A 47 13.85 4.61 -16.47
CA TYR A 47 12.53 5.23 -16.48
C TYR A 47 11.67 4.61 -15.36
N THR A 48 10.50 5.18 -15.12
CA THR A 48 9.53 4.61 -14.17
C THR A 48 8.12 4.97 -14.61
N VAL A 49 7.24 4.00 -14.62
CA VAL A 49 5.81 4.18 -14.92
C VAL A 49 5.06 4.34 -13.62
N THR A 50 4.43 5.50 -13.40
CA THR A 50 3.62 5.77 -12.21
C THR A 50 2.28 5.01 -12.28
N ALA A 51 1.56 4.90 -11.16
CA ALA A 51 0.22 4.31 -11.14
C ALA A 51 -0.71 5.01 -12.14
N PHE A 52 -0.67 6.36 -12.16
CA PHE A 52 -1.45 7.14 -13.13
C PHE A 52 -1.07 6.84 -14.58
N ASP A 53 0.22 6.84 -14.90
CA ASP A 53 0.66 6.59 -16.28
C ASP A 53 0.25 5.21 -16.77
N GLY A 54 0.45 4.16 -15.96
CA GLY A 54 0.06 2.80 -16.32
C GLY A 54 -1.45 2.67 -16.53
N ILE A 55 -2.25 3.21 -15.62
CA ILE A 55 -3.73 3.17 -15.72
C ILE A 55 -4.20 3.99 -16.91
N LYS A 56 -3.64 5.17 -17.13
CA LYS A 56 -3.95 6.01 -18.28
C LYS A 56 -3.63 5.31 -19.61
N ASN A 57 -2.47 4.65 -19.69
CA ASN A 57 -2.08 3.92 -20.90
C ASN A 57 -3.01 2.74 -21.19
N ARG A 58 -3.51 2.06 -20.16
CA ARG A 58 -4.35 0.88 -20.29
C ARG A 58 -5.83 1.20 -20.57
N PHE A 59 -6.38 2.24 -19.92
CA PHE A 59 -7.82 2.56 -19.98
C PHE A 59 -8.18 3.76 -20.86
N GLY A 60 -7.18 4.43 -21.44
CA GLY A 60 -7.34 5.62 -22.26
C GLY A 60 -7.26 6.93 -21.46
N ALA A 61 -6.55 7.92 -22.00
CA ALA A 61 -6.29 9.19 -21.32
C ALA A 61 -7.57 9.96 -21.00
N GLU A 62 -8.58 9.84 -21.83
CA GLU A 62 -9.90 10.48 -21.70
C GLU A 62 -10.72 9.91 -20.54
N ASN A 63 -10.42 8.70 -20.10
CA ASN A 63 -11.14 7.98 -19.04
C ASN A 63 -10.48 8.10 -17.68
N VAL A 64 -9.26 8.67 -17.58
CA VAL A 64 -8.49 8.64 -16.34
C VAL A 64 -8.12 10.06 -15.89
N VAL A 65 -8.46 10.39 -14.65
CA VAL A 65 -8.10 11.63 -13.99
C VAL A 65 -7.20 11.35 -12.79
N VAL A 66 -6.40 12.34 -12.37
CA VAL A 66 -5.44 12.16 -11.27
C VAL A 66 -5.49 13.32 -10.27
N TYR A 67 -5.32 12.97 -8.99
CA TYR A 67 -4.97 13.91 -7.94
C TYR A 67 -3.87 13.30 -7.06
N ASN A 68 -2.68 13.89 -7.11
CA ASN A 68 -1.51 13.44 -6.34
C ASN A 68 -1.44 14.16 -5.00
N GLY A 69 -2.11 13.64 -3.97
CA GLY A 69 -2.16 14.21 -2.62
C GLY A 69 -3.27 13.66 -1.75
N CYS A 70 -3.37 14.17 -0.51
CA CYS A 70 -4.34 13.73 0.50
C CYS A 70 -5.34 14.81 0.91
N ASP A 71 -5.40 15.96 0.21
CA ASP A 71 -6.44 16.97 0.45
C ASP A 71 -7.81 16.40 0.05
N ILE A 72 -8.70 16.25 1.03
CA ILE A 72 -10.01 15.58 0.85
C ILE A 72 -10.92 16.37 -0.10
N ALA A 73 -10.87 17.71 -0.08
CA ALA A 73 -11.72 18.53 -0.95
C ALA A 73 -11.31 18.37 -2.41
N LYS A 74 -10.02 18.44 -2.71
CA LYS A 74 -9.48 18.24 -4.06
C LYS A 74 -9.71 16.81 -4.55
N ALA A 75 -9.46 15.81 -3.71
CA ALA A 75 -9.75 14.43 -4.04
C ALA A 75 -11.24 14.22 -4.35
N THR A 76 -12.13 14.77 -3.51
CA THR A 76 -13.58 14.69 -3.72
C THR A 76 -14.01 15.31 -5.06
N GLU A 77 -13.47 16.46 -5.41
CA GLU A 77 -13.77 17.09 -6.71
C GLU A 77 -13.26 16.24 -7.88
N THR A 78 -12.04 15.68 -7.76
CA THR A 78 -11.45 14.82 -8.79
C THR A 78 -12.29 13.57 -9.07
N VAL A 79 -12.86 12.94 -8.04
CA VAL A 79 -13.61 11.67 -8.20
C VAL A 79 -15.07 11.86 -8.61
N LYS A 80 -15.57 13.09 -8.67
CA LYS A 80 -16.99 13.43 -8.84
C LYS A 80 -17.68 12.69 -9.97
N ASP A 81 -17.07 12.70 -11.15
CA ASP A 81 -17.63 12.12 -12.38
C ASP A 81 -17.01 10.76 -12.74
N CYS A 82 -16.39 10.07 -11.76
CA CYS A 82 -15.77 8.77 -11.98
C CYS A 82 -16.65 7.63 -11.46
N ASP A 83 -16.48 6.45 -12.03
CA ASP A 83 -17.09 5.20 -11.57
C ASP A 83 -16.21 4.51 -10.51
N TYR A 84 -14.90 4.58 -10.69
CA TYR A 84 -13.89 3.95 -9.87
C TYR A 84 -12.92 4.97 -9.28
N ILE A 85 -12.48 4.67 -8.06
CA ILE A 85 -11.43 5.39 -7.36
C ILE A 85 -10.32 4.39 -7.07
N ILE A 86 -9.10 4.67 -7.55
CA ILE A 86 -7.90 3.91 -7.23
C ILE A 86 -7.07 4.77 -6.27
N ALA A 87 -7.13 4.46 -4.97
CA ALA A 87 -6.38 5.17 -3.94
C ALA A 87 -5.00 4.54 -3.76
N CYS A 88 -3.93 5.25 -4.11
CA CYS A 88 -2.54 4.82 -3.98
C CYS A 88 -1.94 5.38 -2.68
N VAL A 89 -1.77 4.50 -1.68
CA VAL A 89 -1.37 4.83 -0.31
C VAL A 89 -0.18 3.98 0.15
N GLY A 90 0.38 4.28 1.31
CA GLY A 90 1.46 3.51 1.90
C GLY A 90 2.68 4.34 2.29
N SER A 91 3.88 3.83 2.05
CA SER A 91 5.15 4.47 2.41
C SER A 91 6.09 4.63 1.24
N ASP A 92 7.04 5.55 1.37
CA ASP A 92 8.19 5.70 0.49
C ASP A 92 9.49 5.63 1.32
N TYR A 93 10.63 5.83 0.66
CA TYR A 93 11.95 5.80 1.28
C TYR A 93 12.11 6.75 2.49
N LYS A 94 11.25 7.75 2.64
CA LYS A 94 11.32 8.70 3.77
C LYS A 94 10.77 8.10 5.06
N GLN A 95 9.83 7.17 4.95
CA GLN A 95 9.27 6.43 6.07
C GLN A 95 9.99 5.10 6.31
N GLU A 96 10.53 4.47 5.26
CA GLU A 96 11.12 3.13 5.30
C GLU A 96 12.62 3.11 4.93
N GLY A 97 13.22 4.30 4.69
CA GLY A 97 14.63 4.39 4.30
C GLY A 97 15.58 3.99 5.41
N GLU A 98 16.50 3.09 5.08
CA GLU A 98 17.61 2.71 5.92
C GLU A 98 18.49 3.94 6.17
N PHE A 99 18.69 4.33 7.42
CA PHE A 99 19.55 5.42 7.86
C PHE A 99 19.58 6.66 6.94
N LEU A 100 18.56 7.49 7.00
CA LEU A 100 18.66 8.85 6.49
C LEU A 100 19.59 9.66 7.42
N VAL A 101 20.89 9.42 7.33
CA VAL A 101 21.88 10.21 8.06
C VAL A 101 21.83 11.63 7.53
N ASN A 102 21.58 12.58 8.42
CA ASN A 102 21.68 14.03 8.15
C ASN A 102 23.13 14.37 7.68
N ARG A 103 23.42 14.18 6.42
CA ARG A 103 24.62 14.77 5.80
C ARG A 103 24.33 16.22 5.50
N GLY A 104 24.52 17.09 6.51
CA GLY A 104 24.52 18.55 6.46
C GLY A 104 23.47 19.17 5.50
N ASN A 105 22.52 19.94 6.02
CA ASN A 105 21.50 20.74 5.34
C ASN A 105 20.16 20.10 4.96
N ILE A 106 19.90 18.81 5.20
CA ILE A 106 18.55 18.28 5.06
C ILE A 106 17.88 18.34 6.44
N LYS A 107 17.12 19.40 6.68
CA LYS A 107 16.27 19.56 7.88
C LYS A 107 15.03 18.64 7.79
N GLN A 108 15.22 17.36 7.60
CA GLN A 108 14.13 16.38 7.74
C GLN A 108 14.32 15.67 9.06
N LYS A 109 13.37 15.84 10.00
CA LYS A 109 13.31 14.98 11.17
C LYS A 109 13.07 13.56 10.68
N PRO A 110 13.89 12.59 11.11
CA PRO A 110 13.60 11.20 10.82
C PRO A 110 12.21 10.87 11.41
N ILE A 111 11.36 10.23 10.63
CA ILE A 111 10.02 9.79 11.04
C ILE A 111 10.12 8.54 11.93
N GLY A 112 11.34 8.11 12.26
CA GLY A 112 11.67 7.03 13.16
C GLY A 112 13.13 7.05 13.57
N LYS A 113 13.52 6.26 14.56
CA LYS A 113 14.92 6.01 14.89
C LYS A 113 15.57 5.25 13.73
N GLY A 114 16.58 5.86 13.11
CA GLY A 114 17.33 5.22 12.04
C GLY A 114 16.63 5.18 10.66
N GLY A 115 15.49 5.86 10.47
CA GLY A 115 14.74 5.87 9.21
C GLY A 115 13.66 4.79 9.13
N ASP A 116 13.61 3.86 10.08
CA ASP A 116 12.55 2.86 10.16
C ASP A 116 11.23 3.45 10.68
N ARG A 117 10.13 2.81 10.30
CA ARG A 117 8.80 3.20 10.80
C ARG A 117 8.68 2.91 12.31
N VAL A 118 8.04 3.84 13.01
CA VAL A 118 7.74 3.70 14.45
C VAL A 118 6.45 2.93 14.74
N ASN A 119 5.62 2.71 13.71
CA ASN A 119 4.41 1.90 13.75
C ASN A 119 4.16 1.26 12.38
N LEU A 120 3.24 0.32 12.32
CA LEU A 120 2.87 -0.38 11.09
C LEU A 120 1.61 0.21 10.41
N ARG A 121 1.22 1.43 10.73
CA ARG A 121 0.06 2.07 10.12
C ARG A 121 0.44 2.81 8.85
N VAL A 122 -0.49 2.90 7.92
CA VAL A 122 -0.38 3.92 6.86
C VAL A 122 -0.55 5.29 7.49
N PRO A 123 0.02 6.37 6.92
CA PRO A 123 -0.13 7.71 7.45
C PRO A 123 -1.60 8.12 7.66
N GLU A 124 -1.85 8.90 8.72
CA GLU A 124 -3.21 9.31 9.12
C GLU A 124 -3.97 10.03 8.00
N GLU A 125 -3.26 10.83 7.19
CA GLU A 125 -3.87 11.50 6.04
C GLU A 125 -4.33 10.53 4.95
N ASP A 126 -3.66 9.38 4.77
CA ASP A 126 -4.10 8.33 3.84
C ASP A 126 -5.37 7.64 4.39
N VAL A 127 -5.41 7.38 5.70
CA VAL A 127 -6.59 6.79 6.36
C VAL A 127 -7.79 7.74 6.23
N ALA A 128 -7.59 9.03 6.50
CA ALA A 128 -8.63 10.04 6.37
C ALA A 128 -9.15 10.13 4.92
N LEU A 129 -8.25 10.08 3.94
CA LEU A 129 -8.59 10.07 2.51
C LEU A 129 -9.44 8.85 2.15
N ILE A 130 -9.02 7.62 2.52
CA ILE A 130 -9.77 6.39 2.26
C ILE A 130 -11.18 6.48 2.85
N LYS A 131 -11.31 6.85 4.13
CA LYS A 131 -12.60 6.98 4.82
C LYS A 131 -13.50 8.06 4.21
N ALA A 132 -12.94 9.13 3.68
CA ALA A 132 -13.70 10.18 2.99
C ALA A 132 -14.19 9.72 1.61
N LEU A 133 -13.36 9.01 0.87
CA LEU A 133 -13.66 8.53 -0.48
C LEU A 133 -14.67 7.38 -0.47
N SER A 134 -14.66 6.51 0.54
CA SER A 134 -15.64 5.41 0.66
C SER A 134 -17.09 5.91 0.74
N LYS A 135 -17.30 7.14 1.19
CA LYS A 135 -18.64 7.76 1.30
C LYS A 135 -19.16 8.36 -0.02
N LYS A 136 -18.41 8.23 -1.12
CA LYS A 136 -18.78 8.87 -2.40
C LYS A 136 -19.67 7.99 -3.28
N GLY A 137 -20.02 6.77 -2.87
CA GLY A 137 -20.85 5.85 -3.65
C GLY A 137 -20.19 5.37 -4.95
N LYS A 138 -18.87 5.37 -4.99
CA LYS A 138 -18.04 4.90 -6.10
C LYS A 138 -17.33 3.61 -5.69
N LYS A 139 -16.90 2.79 -6.66
CA LYS A 139 -16.07 1.63 -6.37
C LYS A 139 -14.69 2.08 -5.91
N LEU A 140 -14.32 1.76 -4.67
CA LEU A 140 -13.05 2.15 -4.09
C LEU A 140 -12.09 0.97 -4.03
N VAL A 141 -11.02 1.07 -4.81
CA VAL A 141 -9.87 0.15 -4.77
C VAL A 141 -8.72 0.86 -4.06
N VAL A 142 -8.18 0.25 -3.02
CA VAL A 142 -7.00 0.77 -2.32
C VAL A 142 -5.79 -0.06 -2.72
N ASN A 143 -4.78 0.59 -3.32
CA ASN A 143 -3.48 0.00 -3.64
C ASN A 143 -2.46 0.43 -2.60
N VAL A 144 -2.01 -0.53 -1.77
CA VAL A 144 -1.00 -0.31 -0.73
C VAL A 144 0.40 -0.55 -1.30
N MET A 145 1.28 0.43 -1.14
CA MET A 145 2.66 0.41 -1.59
C MET A 145 3.60 0.53 -0.38
N GLY A 146 4.58 -0.36 -0.28
CA GLY A 146 5.56 -0.34 0.82
C GLY A 146 6.31 -1.65 0.98
N GLY A 147 7.37 -1.65 1.77
CA GLY A 147 8.31 -2.77 1.90
C GLY A 147 7.96 -3.81 2.97
N SER A 148 7.02 -3.50 3.86
CA SER A 148 6.68 -4.37 5.00
C SER A 148 5.19 -4.33 5.35
N ALA A 149 4.79 -5.06 6.39
CA ALA A 149 3.40 -5.14 6.83
C ALA A 149 2.78 -3.78 7.17
N TYR A 150 1.48 -3.66 6.99
CA TYR A 150 0.66 -2.56 7.47
C TYR A 150 -0.54 -3.08 8.26
N VAL A 151 -0.80 -2.46 9.40
CA VAL A 151 -2.07 -2.60 10.11
C VAL A 151 -3.11 -1.79 9.34
N ILE A 152 -4.15 -2.48 8.85
CA ILE A 152 -5.15 -1.89 7.96
C ILE A 152 -6.59 -2.02 8.49
N LYS A 153 -6.77 -2.66 9.65
CA LYS A 153 -8.09 -2.95 10.23
C LYS A 153 -8.98 -1.70 10.33
N GLU A 154 -8.42 -0.56 10.67
CA GLU A 154 -9.19 0.66 10.88
C GLU A 154 -9.85 1.24 9.62
N TRP A 155 -9.45 0.80 8.41
CA TRP A 155 -9.96 1.30 7.14
C TRP A 155 -10.28 0.21 6.10
N SER A 156 -9.89 -1.03 6.32
CA SER A 156 -10.08 -2.12 5.35
C SER A 156 -11.53 -2.32 4.95
N ASP A 157 -12.47 -2.12 5.90
CA ASP A 157 -13.91 -2.23 5.65
C ASP A 157 -14.46 -1.08 4.79
N SER A 158 -13.70 0.01 4.64
CA SER A 158 -14.07 1.17 3.80
C SER A 158 -13.75 0.96 2.31
N ALA A 159 -12.96 -0.05 1.95
CA ALA A 159 -12.57 -0.34 0.57
C ALA A 159 -13.37 -1.51 -0.01
N ASP A 160 -13.78 -1.42 -1.29
CA ASP A 160 -14.40 -2.54 -2.01
C ASP A 160 -13.37 -3.58 -2.46
N ALA A 161 -12.15 -3.14 -2.79
CA ALA A 161 -11.02 -4.02 -3.09
C ALA A 161 -9.72 -3.46 -2.52
N ILE A 162 -8.80 -4.36 -2.13
CA ILE A 162 -7.50 -4.01 -1.57
C ILE A 162 -6.42 -4.83 -2.28
N LEU A 163 -5.47 -4.12 -2.87
CA LEU A 163 -4.26 -4.67 -3.46
C LEU A 163 -3.05 -4.30 -2.61
N PHE A 164 -2.12 -5.22 -2.45
CA PHE A 164 -0.82 -4.97 -1.85
C PHE A 164 0.25 -5.20 -2.93
N SER A 165 0.81 -4.11 -3.45
CA SER A 165 1.70 -4.15 -4.61
C SER A 165 3.18 -4.06 -4.26
N PHE A 166 3.52 -3.85 -2.97
CA PHE A 166 4.90 -3.63 -2.51
C PHE A 166 5.58 -2.48 -3.26
N TYR A 167 6.91 -2.56 -3.45
CA TYR A 167 7.67 -1.72 -4.36
C TYR A 167 7.81 -2.45 -5.70
N SER A 168 6.97 -2.12 -6.65
CA SER A 168 6.80 -2.87 -7.89
C SER A 168 7.85 -2.60 -8.98
N GLY A 169 8.84 -1.74 -8.68
CA GLY A 169 9.90 -1.38 -9.60
C GLY A 169 9.45 -0.48 -10.75
N LEU A 170 10.26 -0.41 -11.80
CA LEU A 170 10.10 0.56 -12.90
C LEU A 170 8.80 0.41 -13.69
N GLU A 171 8.26 -0.79 -13.82
CA GLU A 171 7.01 -1.12 -14.52
C GLU A 171 5.80 -1.24 -13.57
N GLY A 172 5.91 -0.72 -12.35
CA GLY A 172 4.89 -0.86 -11.32
C GLY A 172 3.51 -0.36 -11.74
N GLY A 173 3.45 0.77 -12.44
CA GLY A 173 2.20 1.33 -12.94
C GLY A 173 1.52 0.46 -13.99
N ASN A 174 2.27 -0.07 -14.96
CA ASN A 174 1.74 -1.00 -15.95
C ASN A 174 1.27 -2.30 -15.30
N ALA A 175 2.05 -2.86 -14.36
CA ALA A 175 1.67 -4.06 -13.62
C ALA A 175 0.38 -3.87 -12.80
N LEU A 176 0.21 -2.69 -12.18
CA LEU A 176 -1.03 -2.35 -11.49
C LEU A 176 -2.20 -2.28 -12.46
N ALA A 177 -2.02 -1.63 -13.60
CA ALA A 177 -3.05 -1.50 -14.63
C ALA A 177 -3.49 -2.86 -15.18
N ASP A 178 -2.56 -3.79 -15.43
CA ASP A 178 -2.83 -5.16 -15.89
C ASP A 178 -3.66 -5.94 -14.85
N VAL A 179 -3.37 -5.76 -13.55
CA VAL A 179 -4.16 -6.38 -12.47
C VAL A 179 -5.55 -5.75 -12.39
N LEU A 180 -5.66 -4.43 -12.47
CA LEU A 180 -6.95 -3.73 -12.43
C LEU A 180 -7.86 -4.12 -13.60
N SER A 181 -7.29 -4.32 -14.79
CA SER A 181 -8.05 -4.71 -15.99
C SER A 181 -8.37 -6.21 -16.04
N GLY A 182 -7.71 -7.03 -15.22
CA GLY A 182 -7.82 -8.49 -15.27
C GLY A 182 -6.97 -9.16 -16.35
N ASP A 183 -6.09 -8.41 -17.06
CA ASP A 183 -5.13 -8.99 -18.01
C ASP A 183 -4.10 -9.87 -17.28
N VAL A 184 -3.82 -9.57 -16.00
CA VAL A 184 -3.00 -10.38 -15.10
C VAL A 184 -3.78 -10.70 -13.84
N ASN A 185 -3.94 -11.97 -13.53
CA ASN A 185 -4.48 -12.40 -12.24
C ASN A 185 -3.40 -12.22 -11.15
N PRO A 186 -3.67 -11.46 -10.06
CA PRO A 186 -2.74 -11.31 -8.96
C PRO A 186 -2.60 -12.62 -8.19
N GLY A 187 -1.44 -13.25 -8.31
CA GLY A 187 -1.15 -14.55 -7.67
C GLY A 187 -0.24 -14.44 -6.44
N GLY A 188 0.11 -13.22 -6.02
CA GLY A 188 0.96 -12.99 -4.87
C GLY A 188 0.33 -13.48 -3.57
N LYS A 189 1.17 -13.98 -2.64
CA LYS A 189 0.79 -14.37 -1.30
C LYS A 189 1.49 -13.48 -0.29
N LEU A 190 0.82 -13.16 0.82
CA LEU A 190 1.45 -12.39 1.89
C LEU A 190 2.60 -13.17 2.51
N PRO A 191 3.81 -12.61 2.57
CA PRO A 191 4.93 -13.25 3.27
C PRO A 191 4.91 -13.01 4.78
N PHE A 192 3.86 -12.39 5.30
CA PHE A 192 3.67 -12.04 6.71
C PHE A 192 2.18 -12.03 7.09
N THR A 193 1.90 -12.10 8.38
CA THR A 193 0.56 -11.91 8.93
C THR A 193 0.27 -10.42 9.11
N ILE A 194 -0.94 -9.97 8.79
CA ILE A 194 -1.42 -8.63 9.07
C ILE A 194 -2.30 -8.67 10.31
N ALA A 195 -1.77 -8.22 11.45
CA ALA A 195 -2.47 -8.14 12.72
C ALA A 195 -3.51 -7.01 12.75
N PHE A 196 -4.33 -6.96 13.79
CA PHE A 196 -5.26 -5.86 14.01
C PHE A 196 -4.56 -4.62 14.55
N GLU A 197 -3.55 -4.82 15.42
CA GLU A 197 -2.82 -3.75 16.10
C GLU A 197 -1.31 -4.03 16.08
N ASP A 198 -0.50 -2.97 16.17
CA ASP A 198 0.95 -3.08 16.27
C ASP A 198 1.38 -3.94 17.48
N ALA A 199 0.66 -3.82 18.59
CA ALA A 199 0.94 -4.53 19.83
C ALA A 199 0.72 -6.06 19.77
N ASP A 200 0.00 -6.54 18.75
CA ASP A 200 -0.24 -7.98 18.55
C ASP A 200 1.02 -8.71 18.05
N TYR A 201 1.95 -7.96 17.44
CA TYR A 201 3.23 -8.54 17.02
C TYR A 201 4.17 -8.74 18.20
N PRO A 202 4.88 -9.87 18.28
CA PRO A 202 5.85 -10.09 19.34
C PRO A 202 7.01 -9.11 19.20
N SER A 203 7.46 -8.59 20.33
CA SER A 203 8.67 -7.74 20.40
C SER A 203 8.61 -6.41 19.64
N PHE A 204 7.48 -6.02 19.03
CA PHE A 204 7.36 -4.75 18.34
C PHE A 204 7.69 -3.55 19.23
N LEU A 205 7.25 -3.58 20.49
CA LEU A 205 7.50 -2.52 21.47
C LEU A 205 8.94 -2.50 22.05
N ARG A 206 9.79 -3.47 21.69
CA ARG A 206 11.16 -3.56 22.18
C ARG A 206 12.18 -2.76 21.34
N ILE A 207 11.75 -2.00 20.37
CA ILE A 207 12.62 -1.12 19.56
C ILE A 207 13.43 -0.15 20.46
N GLU A 208 12.94 0.15 21.65
CA GLU A 208 13.62 0.99 22.64
C GLU A 208 14.49 0.23 23.63
N ASP A 209 14.49 -1.10 23.60
CA ASP A 209 15.30 -1.91 24.51
C ASP A 209 16.79 -1.76 24.15
N SER A 210 17.60 -1.48 25.17
CA SER A 210 19.05 -1.32 25.04
C SER A 210 19.79 -2.62 24.74
N THR A 211 19.13 -3.78 24.86
CA THR A 211 19.75 -5.09 24.71
C THR A 211 20.16 -5.43 23.30
N ARG A 212 19.57 -4.82 22.26
CA ARG A 212 19.77 -5.16 20.84
C ARG A 212 19.50 -6.62 20.49
N GLU A 213 18.88 -7.36 21.38
CA GLU A 213 18.52 -8.77 21.20
C GLU A 213 17.00 -8.90 21.18
N ILE A 214 16.49 -9.54 20.15
CA ILE A 214 15.07 -9.91 20.04
C ILE A 214 15.01 -11.42 19.93
N ASP A 215 14.41 -12.06 20.93
CA ASP A 215 14.18 -13.51 20.91
C ASP A 215 12.81 -13.80 20.26
N TYR A 216 12.86 -14.42 19.08
CA TYR A 216 11.70 -15.02 18.43
C TYR A 216 11.65 -16.49 18.81
N GLY A 217 10.78 -16.87 19.73
CA GLY A 217 10.57 -18.26 20.10
C GLY A 217 10.12 -19.13 18.91
N TYR A 218 9.90 -20.41 19.18
CA TYR A 218 9.50 -21.39 18.16
C TYR A 218 8.25 -20.95 17.35
N TYR A 219 7.27 -20.36 18.02
CA TYR A 219 6.06 -19.83 17.36
C TYR A 219 6.29 -18.37 16.96
N HIS A 220 6.12 -18.12 15.66
CA HIS A 220 6.19 -16.75 15.07
C HIS A 220 5.25 -16.65 13.87
N GLY A 221 5.03 -15.46 13.33
CA GLY A 221 4.06 -15.24 12.25
C GLY A 221 2.67 -15.78 12.63
N TYR A 222 1.95 -16.34 11.67
CA TYR A 222 0.58 -16.83 11.86
C TYR A 222 0.48 -17.91 12.95
N THR A 223 1.49 -18.78 13.09
CA THR A 223 1.47 -19.86 14.10
C THR A 223 1.48 -19.31 15.54
N LEU A 224 2.03 -18.13 15.76
CA LEU A 224 1.97 -17.46 17.05
C LEU A 224 0.57 -16.91 17.34
N PHE A 225 -0.07 -16.31 16.33
CA PHE A 225 -1.42 -15.77 16.43
C PHE A 225 -2.41 -16.90 16.71
N ASP A 226 -2.33 -18.01 15.96
CA ASP A 226 -3.15 -19.20 16.19
C ASP A 226 -2.98 -19.75 17.61
N LYS A 227 -1.72 -19.92 18.06
CA LYS A 227 -1.43 -20.40 19.42
C LYS A 227 -2.00 -19.49 20.51
N LYS A 228 -1.98 -18.18 20.30
CA LYS A 228 -2.47 -17.20 21.27
C LYS A 228 -3.98 -16.94 21.15
N GLY A 229 -4.64 -17.46 20.12
CA GLY A 229 -6.04 -17.17 19.81
C GLY A 229 -6.27 -15.68 19.50
N ILE A 230 -5.29 -15.03 18.85
CA ILE A 230 -5.39 -13.62 18.45
C ILE A 230 -5.89 -13.56 17.02
N ASP A 231 -7.00 -12.85 16.81
CA ASP A 231 -7.53 -12.60 15.48
C ASP A 231 -6.59 -11.72 14.66
N VAL A 232 -6.56 -11.95 13.35
CA VAL A 232 -5.75 -11.20 12.39
C VAL A 232 -6.61 -10.67 11.25
N THR A 233 -6.17 -9.59 10.61
CA THR A 233 -6.89 -9.03 9.46
C THR A 233 -6.70 -9.93 8.24
N PHE A 234 -5.47 -10.37 7.99
CA PHE A 234 -5.12 -11.27 6.89
C PHE A 234 -3.97 -12.18 7.30
N ILE A 235 -4.06 -13.45 6.90
CA ILE A 235 -3.01 -14.46 7.06
C ILE A 235 -2.52 -14.92 5.68
N TYR A 236 -1.36 -15.55 5.66
CA TYR A 236 -0.98 -16.38 4.53
C TYR A 236 -1.98 -17.55 4.44
N ASP A 237 -2.78 -17.56 3.40
CA ASP A 237 -3.70 -18.66 3.10
C ASP A 237 -3.20 -19.37 1.85
N PRO A 238 -2.64 -20.59 1.98
CA PRO A 238 -2.13 -21.33 0.83
C PRO A 238 -3.27 -21.82 -0.09
N ASP A 239 -4.49 -21.93 0.41
CA ASP A 239 -5.63 -22.50 -0.29
C ASP A 239 -6.51 -21.44 -0.99
N ASN A 240 -6.27 -20.16 -0.71
CA ASN A 240 -7.01 -19.07 -1.31
C ASN A 240 -6.32 -18.63 -2.64
N ILE A 241 -6.50 -19.46 -3.66
CA ILE A 241 -5.99 -19.24 -5.01
C ILE A 241 -7.14 -18.79 -5.91
#